data_dcf5e078770fe6998c6a62fba9108b05
#
_entry.id   dcf5e078770fe6998c6a62fba9108b05
#
_cell.length_a   1.000
_cell.length_b   1.000
_cell.length_c   1.000
_cell.angle_alpha   90.00
_cell.angle_beta   90.00
_cell.angle_gamma   90.00
#
_symmetry.space_group_name_H-M   'P 1'
#
loop_
_entity.id
_entity.type
_entity.pdbx_description
1 polymer ?
#
loop_
_entity_poly.entity_id
_entity_poly.type
_entity_poly.pdbx_seq_one_letter_code
_entity_poly.pdbx_strand_id
1 'polypeptide(L)'
;MTYSEQIQKCQSIDDIISICHEAIPQQYKAKPWFHPELNHGVDLLSSDEALNCYMSAYGDMHVTKCRAAMQNFPFQQLQGNIEIVDWGCGQGLASATIIDILKQRNLHRWLRKVTLIEPSVTTNYPKRV
;
A
#
# COMPACT_ATOMS: atom_id res chain seq x y z
N MET A 1 -8.02 19.78 -6.67
CA MET A 1 -8.24 18.34 -6.42
C MET A 1 -7.67 18.00 -5.05
N THR A 2 -8.48 17.40 -4.18
CA THR A 2 -8.04 17.00 -2.86
C THR A 2 -7.11 15.77 -2.95
N TYR A 3 -6.35 15.54 -1.88
CA TYR A 3 -5.51 14.35 -1.76
C TYR A 3 -6.32 13.05 -1.93
N SER A 4 -7.49 13.00 -1.27
CA SER A 4 -8.39 11.85 -1.37
C SER A 4 -8.85 11.61 -2.81
N GLU A 5 -9.20 12.68 -3.54
CA GLU A 5 -9.59 12.59 -4.94
C GLU A 5 -8.44 12.10 -5.82
N GLN A 6 -7.21 12.53 -5.54
CA GLN A 6 -6.03 12.06 -6.27
C GLN A 6 -5.83 10.55 -6.06
N ILE A 7 -5.96 10.08 -4.82
CA ILE A 7 -5.83 8.65 -4.50
C ILE A 7 -6.91 7.84 -5.22
N GLN A 8 -8.15 8.33 -5.25
CA GLN A 8 -9.26 7.62 -5.90
C GLN A 8 -9.06 7.45 -7.41
N LYS A 9 -8.28 8.33 -8.03
CA LYS A 9 -7.99 8.26 -9.47
C LYS A 9 -6.79 7.39 -9.79
N CYS A 10 -6.07 6.90 -8.79
CA CYS A 10 -4.93 6.02 -9.00
C CYS A 10 -5.38 4.68 -9.57
N GLN A 11 -4.61 4.17 -10.51
CA GLN A 11 -4.88 2.89 -11.16
C GLN A 11 -3.95 1.78 -10.67
N SER A 12 -2.91 2.12 -9.93
CA SER A 12 -1.93 1.18 -9.42
C SER A 12 -1.36 1.65 -8.10
N ILE A 13 -0.72 0.73 -7.38
CA ILE A 13 0.01 1.07 -6.16
C ILE A 13 1.18 2.02 -6.46
N ASP A 14 1.79 1.90 -7.63
CA ASP A 14 2.90 2.77 -8.02
C ASP A 14 2.44 4.24 -8.12
N ASP A 15 1.24 4.48 -8.62
CA ASP A 15 0.64 5.83 -8.65
C ASP A 15 0.45 6.38 -7.25
N ILE A 16 0.00 5.55 -6.31
CA ILE A 16 -0.21 5.95 -4.92
C ILE A 16 1.12 6.33 -4.27
N ILE A 17 2.16 5.52 -4.47
CA ILE A 17 3.51 5.81 -3.93
C ILE A 17 4.03 7.13 -4.49
N SER A 18 3.84 7.40 -5.77
CA SER A 18 4.24 8.65 -6.41
C SER A 18 3.54 9.86 -5.78
N ILE A 19 2.24 9.76 -5.54
CA ILE A 19 1.47 10.83 -4.88
C ILE A 19 1.98 11.06 -3.46
N CYS A 20 2.27 9.99 -2.73
CA CYS A 20 2.83 10.10 -1.38
C CYS A 20 4.18 10.83 -1.40
N HIS A 21 5.04 10.51 -2.36
CA HIS A 21 6.33 11.17 -2.50
C HIS A 21 6.17 12.66 -2.82
N GLU A 22 5.26 13.03 -3.68
CA GLU A 22 4.99 14.44 -4.01
C GLU A 22 4.44 15.23 -2.82
N ALA A 23 3.71 14.57 -1.94
CA ALA A 23 3.06 15.20 -0.79
C ALA A 23 4.00 15.49 0.37
N ILE A 24 5.19 14.89 0.43
CA ILE A 24 6.11 15.09 1.56
C ILE A 24 6.84 16.42 1.44
N PRO A 25 7.25 17.03 2.59
CA PRO A 25 8.02 18.26 2.58
C PRO A 25 9.34 18.13 1.82
N GLN A 26 9.77 19.23 1.22
CA GLN A 26 11.01 19.27 0.42
C GLN A 26 12.23 18.72 1.19
N GLN A 27 12.29 18.98 2.48
CA GLN A 27 13.41 18.53 3.32
C GLN A 27 13.54 17.01 3.40
N TYR A 28 12.47 16.27 3.13
CA TYR A 28 12.48 14.80 3.15
C TYR A 28 12.47 14.15 1.76
N LYS A 29 12.41 14.95 0.67
CA LYS A 29 12.30 14.42 -0.69
C LYS A 29 13.43 13.47 -1.07
N ALA A 30 14.68 13.85 -0.73
CA ALA A 30 15.85 13.02 -1.06
C ALA A 30 16.02 11.82 -0.13
N LYS A 31 15.62 11.99 1.14
CA LYS A 31 15.80 10.96 2.18
C LYS A 31 14.54 10.85 3.05
N PRO A 32 13.46 10.29 2.52
CA PRO A 32 12.19 10.19 3.26
C PRO A 32 12.32 9.44 4.59
N TRP A 33 13.27 8.51 4.67
CA TRP A 33 13.50 7.71 5.87
C TRP A 33 14.06 8.52 7.05
N PHE A 34 14.48 9.76 6.83
CA PHE A 34 14.97 10.63 7.91
C PHE A 34 13.85 11.27 8.73
N HIS A 35 12.59 11.09 8.34
CA HIS A 35 11.49 11.60 9.15
C HIS A 35 11.55 11.00 10.56
N PRO A 36 11.50 11.84 11.63
CA PRO A 36 11.70 11.36 13.00
C PRO A 36 10.72 10.26 13.44
N GLU A 37 9.50 10.28 12.95
CA GLU A 37 8.50 9.31 13.35
C GLU A 37 8.72 7.92 12.74
N LEU A 38 9.55 7.81 11.70
CA LEU A 38 9.77 6.51 11.05
C LEU A 38 10.62 5.57 11.92
N ASN A 39 11.59 6.09 12.63
CA ASN A 39 12.42 5.37 13.60
C ASN A 39 12.73 3.93 13.14
N HIS A 40 13.28 3.78 11.93
CA HIS A 40 13.60 2.48 11.31
C HIS A 40 12.40 1.51 11.23
N GLY A 41 11.17 2.04 11.22
CA GLY A 41 9.96 1.24 11.11
C GLY A 41 9.50 0.60 12.42
N VAL A 42 10.07 1.01 13.55
CA VAL A 42 9.77 0.42 14.86
C VAL A 42 8.55 1.06 15.52
N ASP A 43 8.35 2.37 15.32
CA ASP A 43 7.28 3.11 15.97
C ASP A 43 6.03 3.20 15.09
N LEU A 44 4.88 3.40 15.75
CA LEU A 44 3.63 3.67 15.05
C LEU A 44 3.67 5.07 14.43
N LEU A 45 3.20 5.15 13.19
CA LEU A 45 3.16 6.41 12.47
C LEU A 45 1.90 7.17 12.87
N SER A 46 2.06 8.40 13.35
CA SER A 46 0.97 9.18 13.94
C SER A 46 0.50 10.34 13.06
N SER A 47 1.21 10.66 11.97
CA SER A 47 0.86 11.79 11.09
C SER A 47 0.77 11.37 9.64
N ASP A 48 0.02 12.14 8.85
CA ASP A 48 -0.04 11.94 7.40
C ASP A 48 1.32 12.16 6.75
N GLU A 49 2.10 13.12 7.24
CA GLU A 49 3.45 13.37 6.75
C GLU A 49 4.34 12.14 6.95
N ALA A 50 4.31 11.53 8.14
CA ALA A 50 5.08 10.33 8.44
C ALA A 50 4.62 9.15 7.57
N LEU A 51 3.32 8.99 7.37
CA LEU A 51 2.78 7.95 6.51
C LEU A 51 3.22 8.13 5.05
N ASN A 52 3.21 9.35 4.54
CA ASN A 52 3.67 9.64 3.20
C ASN A 52 5.18 9.41 3.05
N CYS A 53 5.97 9.79 4.06
CA CYS A 53 7.41 9.50 4.10
C CYS A 53 7.67 7.98 4.12
N TYR A 54 6.92 7.24 4.91
CA TYR A 54 7.04 5.78 4.96
C TYR A 54 6.76 5.15 3.58
N MET A 55 5.68 5.55 2.95
CA MET A 55 5.33 5.05 1.61
C MET A 55 6.41 5.38 0.59
N SER A 56 6.95 6.60 0.64
CA SER A 56 8.02 7.04 -0.25
C SER A 56 9.34 6.30 0.00
N ALA A 57 9.67 6.07 1.28
CA ALA A 57 10.94 5.42 1.65
C ALA A 57 10.95 3.92 1.38
N TYR A 58 9.86 3.24 1.68
CA TYR A 58 9.82 1.78 1.73
C TYR A 58 8.80 1.14 0.78
N GLY A 59 7.92 1.94 0.18
CA GLY A 59 6.83 1.43 -0.64
C GLY A 59 7.32 0.58 -1.81
N ASP A 60 8.25 1.08 -2.60
CA ASP A 60 8.77 0.36 -3.76
C ASP A 60 9.44 -0.95 -3.36
N MET A 61 10.16 -0.97 -2.26
CA MET A 61 10.79 -2.18 -1.75
C MET A 61 9.75 -3.23 -1.38
N HIS A 62 8.72 -2.84 -0.66
CA HIS A 62 7.64 -3.76 -0.26
C HIS A 62 6.86 -4.27 -1.46
N VAL A 63 6.57 -3.41 -2.42
CA VAL A 63 5.88 -3.81 -3.66
C VAL A 63 6.74 -4.81 -4.44
N THR A 64 8.04 -4.54 -4.59
CA THR A 64 8.96 -5.44 -5.27
C THR A 64 9.02 -6.82 -4.61
N LYS A 65 9.11 -6.85 -3.28
CA LYS A 65 9.11 -8.10 -2.52
C LYS A 65 7.80 -8.87 -2.68
N CYS A 66 6.67 -8.17 -2.63
CA CYS A 66 5.36 -8.78 -2.80
C CYS A 66 5.20 -9.37 -4.20
N ARG A 67 5.60 -8.62 -5.24
CA ARG A 67 5.57 -9.11 -6.62
C ARG A 67 6.43 -10.37 -6.79
N ALA A 68 7.63 -10.37 -6.21
CA ALA A 68 8.51 -11.52 -6.26
C ALA A 68 7.90 -12.73 -5.55
N ALA A 69 7.30 -12.53 -4.38
CA ALA A 69 6.63 -13.59 -3.64
C ALA A 69 5.46 -14.20 -4.42
N MET A 70 4.77 -13.39 -5.21
CA MET A 70 3.61 -13.83 -5.98
C MET A 70 3.94 -14.34 -7.38
N GLN A 71 5.22 -14.31 -7.77
CA GLN A 71 5.64 -14.66 -9.13
C GLN A 71 5.24 -16.08 -9.53
N ASN A 72 5.33 -17.03 -8.61
CA ASN A 72 5.01 -18.43 -8.85
C ASN A 72 3.65 -18.85 -8.29
N PHE A 73 2.85 -17.89 -7.83
CA PHE A 73 1.52 -18.21 -7.33
C PHE A 73 0.63 -18.69 -8.48
N PRO A 74 -0.13 -19.78 -8.28
CA PRO A 74 -0.91 -20.38 -9.36
C PRO A 74 -2.22 -19.62 -9.61
N PHE A 75 -2.15 -18.41 -10.12
CA PHE A 75 -3.32 -17.58 -10.39
C PHE A 75 -4.32 -18.25 -11.35
N GLN A 76 -3.82 -19.05 -12.27
CA GLN A 76 -4.68 -19.76 -13.23
C GLN A 76 -5.61 -20.79 -12.56
N GLN A 77 -5.32 -21.17 -11.32
CA GLN A 77 -6.18 -22.08 -10.56
C GLN A 77 -7.27 -21.35 -9.78
N LEU A 78 -7.23 -20.02 -9.72
CA LEU A 78 -8.27 -19.23 -9.07
C LEU A 78 -9.49 -19.19 -9.97
N GLN A 79 -10.61 -19.71 -9.45
CA GLN A 79 -11.88 -19.74 -10.17
C GLN A 79 -13.00 -19.23 -9.26
N GLY A 80 -13.86 -18.39 -9.82
CA GLY A 80 -15.02 -17.89 -9.10
C GLY A 80 -14.66 -16.78 -8.13
N ASN A 81 -15.00 -16.94 -6.87
CA ASN A 81 -14.81 -15.90 -5.87
C ASN A 81 -13.37 -15.87 -5.33
N ILE A 82 -12.74 -14.70 -5.44
CA ILE A 82 -11.42 -14.44 -4.85
C ILE A 82 -11.63 -13.57 -3.62
N GLU A 83 -10.95 -13.91 -2.55
CA GLU A 83 -10.95 -13.14 -1.31
C GLU A 83 -9.50 -12.91 -0.87
N ILE A 84 -9.20 -11.68 -0.42
CA ILE A 84 -7.90 -11.31 0.14
C ILE A 84 -8.09 -11.09 1.63
N VAL A 85 -7.27 -11.74 2.44
CA VAL A 85 -7.16 -11.46 3.88
C VAL A 85 -5.73 -11.02 4.15
N ASP A 86 -5.56 -9.79 4.60
CA ASP A 86 -4.26 -9.17 4.80
C ASP A 86 -4.02 -8.95 6.29
N TRP A 87 -3.25 -9.84 6.90
CA TRP A 87 -2.91 -9.80 8.32
C TRP A 87 -1.72 -8.86 8.55
N GLY A 88 -1.87 -7.92 9.49
CA GLY A 88 -0.85 -6.90 9.70
C GLY A 88 -0.69 -6.00 8.49
N CYS A 89 -1.81 -5.56 7.93
CA CYS A 89 -1.84 -4.92 6.61
C CYS A 89 -1.09 -3.57 6.55
N GLY A 90 -0.84 -2.92 7.68
CA GLY A 90 -0.24 -1.59 7.68
C GLY A 90 -0.99 -0.64 6.77
N GLN A 91 -0.30 -0.11 5.76
CA GLN A 91 -0.87 0.81 4.76
C GLN A 91 -1.61 0.08 3.62
N GLY A 92 -1.70 -1.25 3.68
CA GLY A 92 -2.37 -2.03 2.64
C GLY A 92 -1.55 -2.24 1.38
N LEU A 93 -0.23 -2.10 1.45
CA LEU A 93 0.66 -2.24 0.28
C LEU A 93 0.57 -3.61 -0.38
N ALA A 94 0.54 -4.68 0.42
CA ALA A 94 0.45 -6.04 -0.12
C ALA A 94 -0.87 -6.25 -0.84
N SER A 95 -1.98 -5.86 -0.22
CA SER A 95 -3.31 -5.97 -0.84
C SER A 95 -3.40 -5.19 -2.14
N ALA A 96 -2.93 -3.94 -2.15
CA ALA A 96 -2.95 -3.12 -3.35
C ALA A 96 -2.10 -3.73 -4.47
N THR A 97 -0.93 -4.27 -4.13
CA THR A 97 -0.06 -4.94 -5.09
C THR A 97 -0.74 -6.17 -5.69
N ILE A 98 -1.39 -6.99 -4.87
CA ILE A 98 -2.10 -8.18 -5.35
C ILE A 98 -3.29 -7.79 -6.23
N ILE A 99 -4.02 -6.73 -5.87
CA ILE A 99 -5.11 -6.22 -6.71
C ILE A 99 -4.58 -5.80 -8.09
N ASP A 100 -3.43 -5.13 -8.14
CA ASP A 100 -2.78 -4.77 -9.41
C ASP A 100 -2.44 -6.01 -10.24
N ILE A 101 -1.93 -7.06 -9.61
CA ILE A 101 -1.63 -8.33 -10.28
C ILE A 101 -2.91 -8.95 -10.83
N LEU A 102 -3.98 -8.97 -10.06
CA LEU A 102 -5.27 -9.50 -10.50
C LEU A 102 -5.80 -8.71 -11.71
N LYS A 103 -5.64 -7.38 -11.71
CA LYS A 103 -6.02 -6.55 -12.87
C LYS A 103 -5.21 -6.91 -14.10
N GLN A 104 -3.90 -7.07 -13.97
CA GLN A 104 -3.01 -7.43 -15.08
C GLN A 104 -3.37 -8.79 -15.69
N ARG A 105 -3.90 -9.70 -14.88
CA ARG A 105 -4.34 -11.04 -15.30
C ARG A 105 -5.82 -11.11 -15.64
N ASN A 106 -6.52 -9.99 -15.61
CA ASN A 106 -7.97 -9.91 -15.85
C ASN A 106 -8.78 -10.78 -14.90
N LEU A 107 -8.32 -10.91 -13.67
CA LEU A 107 -8.97 -11.68 -12.60
C LEU A 107 -9.67 -10.81 -11.57
N HIS A 108 -9.49 -9.48 -11.62
CA HIS A 108 -10.06 -8.56 -10.63
C HIS A 108 -11.58 -8.61 -10.55
N ARG A 109 -12.26 -9.00 -11.63
CA ARG A 109 -13.72 -9.16 -11.67
C ARG A 109 -14.22 -10.23 -10.70
N TRP A 110 -13.35 -11.16 -10.31
CA TRP A 110 -13.69 -12.23 -9.37
C TRP A 110 -13.42 -11.85 -7.91
N LEU A 111 -12.78 -10.71 -7.67
CA LEU A 111 -12.48 -10.23 -6.31
C LEU A 111 -13.78 -9.81 -5.63
N ARG A 112 -14.13 -10.49 -4.54
CA ARG A 112 -15.37 -10.28 -3.80
C ARG A 112 -15.16 -9.49 -2.52
N LYS A 113 -14.02 -9.68 -1.87
CA LYS A 113 -13.80 -9.10 -0.54
C LYS A 113 -12.32 -8.93 -0.28
N VAL A 114 -11.98 -7.82 0.35
CA VAL A 114 -10.64 -7.57 0.90
C VAL A 114 -10.82 -7.28 2.38
N THR A 115 -10.20 -8.09 3.23
CA THR A 115 -10.24 -7.91 4.68
C THR A 115 -8.86 -7.47 5.15
N LEU A 116 -8.79 -6.29 5.75
CA LEU A 116 -7.55 -5.70 6.23
C LEU A 116 -7.53 -5.77 7.76
N ILE A 117 -6.52 -6.43 8.31
CA ILE A 117 -6.38 -6.62 9.76
C ILE A 117 -5.08 -5.97 10.20
N GLU A 118 -5.20 -4.91 11.00
CA GLU A 118 -4.06 -4.18 11.54
C GLU A 118 -4.25 -3.98 13.05
N PRO A 119 -3.70 -4.89 13.86
CA PRO A 119 -3.93 -4.87 15.29
C PRO A 119 -3.28 -3.68 16.01
N SER A 120 -2.31 -3.00 15.40
CA SER A 120 -1.64 -1.85 15.99
C SER A 120 -2.31 -0.53 15.67
N VAL A 121 -3.45 -0.54 14.97
CA VAL A 121 -4.15 0.71 14.60
C VAL A 121 -4.78 1.33 15.81
N THR A 122 -4.32 2.51 16.18
CA THR A 122 -5.09 3.46 16.94
C THR A 122 -6.26 3.92 16.04
N THR A 123 -7.43 4.00 16.61
CA THR A 123 -8.74 4.14 15.97
C THR A 123 -8.92 5.32 15.00
N ASN A 124 -7.89 6.11 14.73
CA ASN A 124 -8.00 7.40 14.05
C ASN A 124 -7.44 7.43 12.62
N TYR A 125 -6.98 6.29 12.10
CA TYR A 125 -6.39 6.28 10.75
C TYR A 125 -7.26 5.52 9.77
N PRO A 126 -7.82 6.20 8.75
CA PRO A 126 -8.42 5.48 7.64
C PRO A 126 -7.33 4.66 6.94
N LYS A 127 -7.58 3.38 6.80
CA LYS A 127 -6.71 2.50 6.03
C LYS A 127 -6.74 2.96 4.57
N ARG A 128 -5.56 3.18 4.00
CA ARG A 128 -5.41 3.70 2.64
C ARG A 128 -5.35 2.57 1.62
N VAL A 129 -6.44 1.93 1.42
CA VAL A 129 -6.53 0.91 0.37
C VAL A 129 -7.51 1.34 -0.69
#